data_7e641add3d6a339ee51a4f72e1501033
#
_entry.id   7e641add3d6a339ee51a4f72e1501033
#
_cell.length_a   1.000
_cell.length_b   1.000
_cell.length_c   1.000
_cell.angle_alpha   90.00
_cell.angle_beta   90.00
_cell.angle_gamma   90.00
#
_symmetry.space_group_name_H-M   'P 1'
#
loop_
_entity.id
_entity.type
_entity.pdbx_description
1 polymer ?
#
loop_
_entity_poly.entity_id
_entity_poly.type
_entity_poly.pdbx_seq_one_letter_code
_entity_poly.pdbx_strand_id
1 'polypeptide(L)'
;GAEAEWQRKVDPSLLAEVLAKPAGDGAAQAEFLVRLAVQADLSAAAEIADKTAKGAFVYDQLTAVAQQTQAPLLAQLAGMGVEAVRPYWITNMVWVRSDLDTIAAMAQRDDVAFVYANPQVALDVLPPENEEVGLRETAVGAVGAVSAVEWNISHIRADTVWKLGFTGQGVVIGGQDTGYDWDHPALINQYRGWDGSSADHNTNWHDAIHTLTFANICGVDSPEPCDDDDDSHGTHTMGTMIGNDLAPSADGWPSAAANAIGVAPGARWIGCRNMEIGNGTPATYSECYEWFVAPYPLGGDPMTDGDPSKAPHVINNSWSCPVSEGCTTPDILETVVNNVRAAGIVTVHSAGNDGANCGTVQDPAATYTASFSVGATDSNDNIAGFSSRGPSTFDGGLKPDISAPGVSIRSAFRGGSYIGGYQGTSMAGPHVAGLVALLISANPALAGDVDAIETILQETAVPRTTTQGCGGDGPTDVPNNVYGYGRIDALLPIVEQFPQKQFLPFSTGQ
;
A
#
# COMPACT_ATOMS: atom_id res chain seq x y z
N GLY A 1 3.10 -14.90 -40.13
CA GLY A 1 3.17 -13.57 -40.75
C GLY A 1 4.04 -12.69 -39.90
N ALA A 2 4.72 -11.70 -40.49
CA ALA A 2 5.46 -10.73 -39.67
C ALA A 2 4.47 -9.95 -38.80
N GLU A 3 4.75 -9.85 -37.49
CA GLU A 3 3.97 -8.99 -36.59
C GLU A 3 3.96 -7.56 -37.12
N ALA A 4 2.81 -6.89 -37.05
CA ALA A 4 2.74 -5.49 -37.41
C ALA A 4 3.54 -4.69 -36.36
N GLU A 5 4.22 -3.63 -36.79
CA GLU A 5 5.14 -2.84 -35.93
C GLU A 5 4.46 -2.33 -34.65
N TRP A 6 3.18 -1.94 -34.71
CA TRP A 6 2.42 -1.47 -33.58
C TRP A 6 2.17 -2.55 -32.49
N GLN A 7 2.13 -3.84 -32.88
CA GLN A 7 1.90 -4.94 -31.92
C GLN A 7 3.03 -5.07 -30.89
N ARG A 8 4.23 -4.59 -31.21
CA ARG A 8 5.37 -4.57 -30.28
C ARG A 8 5.20 -3.57 -29.14
N LYS A 9 4.30 -2.61 -29.30
CA LYS A 9 3.93 -1.64 -28.26
C LYS A 9 2.72 -2.08 -27.44
N VAL A 10 2.23 -3.28 -27.60
CA VAL A 10 1.03 -3.77 -26.91
C VAL A 10 1.37 -5.01 -26.09
N ASP A 11 0.84 -5.04 -24.90
CA ASP A 11 0.95 -6.21 -24.00
C ASP A 11 0.45 -7.48 -24.73
N PRO A 12 1.25 -8.55 -24.79
CA PRO A 12 0.85 -9.79 -25.47
C PRO A 12 -0.42 -10.42 -24.89
N SER A 13 -0.65 -10.28 -23.57
CA SER A 13 -1.88 -10.82 -22.92
C SER A 13 -3.13 -10.08 -23.39
N LEU A 14 -3.05 -8.74 -23.53
CA LEU A 14 -4.11 -7.92 -24.07
C LEU A 14 -4.47 -8.31 -25.51
N LEU A 15 -3.44 -8.51 -26.36
CA LEU A 15 -3.66 -8.97 -27.74
C LEU A 15 -4.32 -10.35 -27.76
N ALA A 16 -3.84 -11.28 -26.92
CA ALA A 16 -4.42 -12.61 -26.85
C ALA A 16 -5.88 -12.56 -26.38
N GLU A 17 -6.22 -11.71 -25.41
CA GLU A 17 -7.58 -11.53 -24.91
C GLU A 17 -8.55 -11.07 -26.02
N VAL A 18 -8.21 -9.97 -26.72
CA VAL A 18 -9.11 -9.40 -27.74
C VAL A 18 -9.24 -10.28 -28.98
N LEU A 19 -8.17 -11.02 -29.35
CA LEU A 19 -8.19 -11.93 -30.49
C LEU A 19 -8.90 -13.25 -30.20
N ALA A 20 -8.99 -13.68 -28.94
CA ALA A 20 -9.66 -14.91 -28.54
C ALA A 20 -11.20 -14.77 -28.48
N LYS A 21 -11.72 -13.55 -28.37
CA LYS A 21 -13.18 -13.29 -28.33
C LYS A 21 -13.75 -13.45 -29.73
N PRO A 22 -14.79 -14.29 -29.97
CA PRO A 22 -15.40 -14.49 -31.27
C PRO A 22 -16.02 -13.18 -31.77
N ALA A 23 -15.90 -12.90 -33.06
CA ALA A 23 -16.59 -11.82 -33.76
C ALA A 23 -18.10 -12.10 -33.78
N GLY A 24 -18.77 -11.83 -32.67
CA GLY A 24 -20.23 -11.82 -32.50
C GLY A 24 -20.74 -10.40 -32.35
N ASP A 25 -22.04 -10.19 -32.27
CA ASP A 25 -22.71 -8.88 -32.24
C ASP A 25 -22.05 -7.87 -31.26
N GLY A 26 -21.09 -7.10 -31.77
CA GLY A 26 -20.25 -6.14 -31.06
C GLY A 26 -18.78 -6.54 -31.05
N ALA A 27 -17.87 -5.59 -31.36
CA ALA A 27 -16.43 -5.81 -31.25
C ALA A 27 -16.05 -6.18 -29.80
N ALA A 28 -15.16 -7.17 -29.64
CA ALA A 28 -14.68 -7.59 -28.33
C ALA A 28 -14.01 -6.40 -27.61
N GLN A 29 -14.54 -6.02 -26.46
CA GLN A 29 -13.98 -4.93 -25.65
C GLN A 29 -13.03 -5.47 -24.58
N ALA A 30 -11.93 -4.75 -24.37
CA ALA A 30 -10.98 -4.98 -23.30
C ALA A 30 -10.67 -3.65 -22.58
N GLU A 31 -10.16 -3.75 -21.36
CA GLU A 31 -9.60 -2.62 -20.62
C GLU A 31 -8.09 -2.60 -20.78
N PHE A 32 -7.54 -1.41 -20.97
CA PHE A 32 -6.11 -1.23 -21.17
C PHE A 32 -5.63 0.15 -20.74
N LEU A 33 -4.33 0.27 -20.52
CA LEU A 33 -3.67 1.51 -20.12
C LEU A 33 -2.72 1.97 -21.23
N VAL A 34 -2.95 3.17 -21.78
CA VAL A 34 -2.11 3.77 -22.81
C VAL A 34 -1.08 4.68 -22.15
N ARG A 35 0.19 4.27 -22.13
CA ARG A 35 1.30 5.06 -21.60
C ARG A 35 1.87 5.99 -22.65
N LEU A 36 1.92 7.28 -22.35
CA LEU A 36 2.59 8.26 -23.19
C LEU A 36 4.13 8.21 -23.02
N ALA A 37 4.86 8.51 -24.08
CA ALA A 37 6.32 8.41 -24.10
C ALA A 37 6.98 9.51 -23.23
N VAL A 38 6.38 10.69 -23.19
CA VAL A 38 6.90 11.80 -22.36
C VAL A 38 6.52 11.59 -20.91
N GLN A 39 7.53 11.57 -20.04
CA GLN A 39 7.37 11.50 -18.60
C GLN A 39 8.01 12.71 -17.93
N ALA A 40 7.52 13.12 -16.77
CA ALA A 40 8.08 14.25 -16.03
C ALA A 40 9.46 13.93 -15.46
N ASP A 41 10.34 14.93 -15.45
CA ASP A 41 11.60 14.86 -14.73
C ASP A 41 11.37 15.32 -13.27
N LEU A 42 11.48 14.38 -12.36
CA LEU A 42 11.30 14.60 -10.92
C LEU A 42 12.62 14.67 -10.14
N SER A 43 13.76 14.66 -10.82
CA SER A 43 15.08 14.60 -10.19
C SER A 43 15.31 15.71 -9.15
N ALA A 44 14.80 16.92 -9.38
CA ALA A 44 14.89 18.02 -8.45
C ALA A 44 14.12 17.84 -7.14
N ALA A 45 13.17 16.89 -7.07
CA ALA A 45 12.45 16.57 -5.84
C ALA A 45 13.38 16.10 -4.71
N ALA A 46 14.50 15.44 -5.05
CA ALA A 46 15.48 14.96 -4.08
C ALA A 46 16.10 16.08 -3.23
N GLU A 47 16.22 17.27 -3.80
CA GLU A 47 16.81 18.44 -3.12
C GLU A 47 15.81 19.20 -2.22
N ILE A 48 14.52 18.83 -2.26
CA ILE A 48 13.47 19.49 -1.48
C ILE A 48 13.30 18.75 -0.15
N ALA A 49 13.69 19.37 0.95
CA ALA A 49 13.62 18.75 2.28
C ALA A 49 12.20 18.75 2.87
N ASP A 50 11.42 19.82 2.66
CA ASP A 50 10.06 19.91 3.18
C ASP A 50 9.12 18.97 2.40
N LYS A 51 8.43 18.07 3.12
CA LYS A 51 7.55 17.07 2.52
C LYS A 51 6.43 17.69 1.67
N THR A 52 5.80 18.74 2.16
CA THR A 52 4.68 19.40 1.45
C THR A 52 5.16 20.08 0.19
N ALA A 53 6.29 20.81 0.26
CA ALA A 53 6.90 21.44 -0.91
C ALA A 53 7.38 20.40 -1.93
N LYS A 54 7.94 19.27 -1.48
CA LYS A 54 8.32 18.15 -2.35
C LYS A 54 7.11 17.56 -3.07
N GLY A 55 6.03 17.26 -2.34
CA GLY A 55 4.78 16.77 -2.91
C GLY A 55 4.15 17.76 -3.91
N ALA A 56 4.14 19.06 -3.59
CA ALA A 56 3.65 20.10 -4.49
C ALA A 56 4.47 20.17 -5.78
N PHE A 57 5.80 20.13 -5.68
CA PHE A 57 6.68 20.09 -6.85
C PHE A 57 6.36 18.88 -7.75
N VAL A 58 6.24 17.70 -7.16
CA VAL A 58 5.94 16.46 -7.91
C VAL A 58 4.57 16.55 -8.58
N TYR A 59 3.54 16.99 -7.86
CA TYR A 59 2.20 17.20 -8.40
C TYR A 59 2.19 18.18 -9.58
N ASP A 60 2.83 19.34 -9.43
CA ASP A 60 2.90 20.36 -10.47
C ASP A 60 3.62 19.86 -11.73
N GLN A 61 4.73 19.13 -11.57
CA GLN A 61 5.46 18.58 -12.71
C GLN A 61 4.66 17.51 -13.46
N LEU A 62 4.05 16.59 -12.72
CA LEU A 62 3.28 15.49 -13.31
C LEU A 62 2.02 15.97 -14.00
N THR A 63 1.25 16.87 -13.36
CA THR A 63 0.03 17.43 -13.95
C THR A 63 0.32 18.31 -15.16
N ALA A 64 1.42 19.10 -15.14
CA ALA A 64 1.83 19.91 -16.29
C ALA A 64 2.16 19.03 -17.51
N VAL A 65 2.89 17.92 -17.33
CA VAL A 65 3.20 16.98 -18.41
C VAL A 65 1.93 16.31 -18.92
N ALA A 66 1.07 15.84 -18.04
CA ALA A 66 -0.19 15.20 -18.41
C ALA A 66 -1.10 16.14 -19.22
N GLN A 67 -1.29 17.38 -18.76
CA GLN A 67 -2.09 18.40 -19.47
C GLN A 67 -1.56 18.70 -20.88
N GLN A 68 -0.23 18.77 -21.03
CA GLN A 68 0.40 19.07 -22.32
C GLN A 68 0.32 17.91 -23.30
N THR A 69 0.44 16.67 -22.82
CA THR A 69 0.66 15.51 -23.70
C THR A 69 -0.56 14.63 -23.90
N GLN A 70 -1.52 14.60 -22.95
CA GLN A 70 -2.71 13.76 -23.06
C GLN A 70 -3.79 14.33 -23.98
N ALA A 71 -3.90 15.68 -24.11
CA ALA A 71 -4.98 16.30 -24.85
C ALA A 71 -5.14 15.81 -26.31
N PRO A 72 -4.08 15.63 -27.12
CA PRO A 72 -4.21 15.09 -28.48
C PRO A 72 -4.70 13.63 -28.53
N LEU A 73 -4.28 12.80 -27.57
CA LEU A 73 -4.73 11.41 -27.45
C LEU A 73 -6.20 11.34 -27.05
N LEU A 74 -6.62 12.11 -26.06
CA LEU A 74 -8.01 12.18 -25.61
C LEU A 74 -8.94 12.69 -26.73
N ALA A 75 -8.50 13.68 -27.51
CA ALA A 75 -9.25 14.17 -28.66
C ALA A 75 -9.42 13.11 -29.76
N GLN A 76 -8.40 12.29 -30.00
CA GLN A 76 -8.50 11.16 -30.94
C GLN A 76 -9.47 10.10 -30.44
N LEU A 77 -9.41 9.69 -29.17
CA LEU A 77 -10.35 8.73 -28.58
C LEU A 77 -11.80 9.23 -28.69
N ALA A 78 -12.04 10.51 -28.37
CA ALA A 78 -13.35 11.12 -28.52
C ALA A 78 -13.82 11.14 -30.00
N GLY A 79 -12.92 11.42 -30.94
CA GLY A 79 -13.19 11.36 -32.38
C GLY A 79 -13.52 9.95 -32.89
N MET A 80 -13.06 8.93 -32.22
CA MET A 80 -13.37 7.51 -32.47
C MET A 80 -14.67 7.05 -31.77
N GLY A 81 -15.29 7.93 -30.97
CA GLY A 81 -16.52 7.59 -30.20
C GLY A 81 -16.24 6.74 -28.96
N VAL A 82 -15.03 6.75 -28.44
CA VAL A 82 -14.68 6.03 -27.20
C VAL A 82 -15.06 6.91 -25.99
N GLU A 83 -16.03 6.45 -25.20
CA GLU A 83 -16.55 7.19 -24.05
C GLU A 83 -15.93 6.73 -22.72
N ALA A 84 -15.55 5.45 -22.62
CA ALA A 84 -14.96 4.88 -21.41
C ALA A 84 -13.45 5.17 -21.35
N VAL A 85 -13.10 6.36 -20.85
CA VAL A 85 -11.74 6.90 -20.81
C VAL A 85 -11.50 7.58 -19.45
N ARG A 86 -10.33 7.30 -18.84
CA ARG A 86 -9.88 7.97 -17.62
C ARG A 86 -8.40 8.29 -17.70
N PRO A 87 -8.02 9.58 -17.64
CA PRO A 87 -6.63 10.00 -17.61
C PRO A 87 -6.05 9.89 -16.19
N TYR A 88 -4.79 9.45 -16.09
CA TYR A 88 -3.98 9.48 -14.87
C TYR A 88 -2.76 10.38 -15.09
N TRP A 89 -2.60 11.39 -14.24
CA TRP A 89 -1.46 12.28 -14.35
C TRP A 89 -0.19 11.65 -13.72
N ILE A 90 -0.36 10.81 -12.69
CA ILE A 90 0.77 10.26 -11.94
C ILE A 90 1.70 9.39 -12.78
N THR A 91 1.19 8.74 -13.80
CA THR A 91 1.96 7.86 -14.69
C THR A 91 2.00 8.36 -16.12
N ASN A 92 1.34 9.48 -16.41
CA ASN A 92 1.02 9.94 -17.76
C ASN A 92 0.44 8.82 -18.63
N MET A 93 -0.55 8.13 -18.09
CA MET A 93 -1.33 7.07 -18.73
C MET A 93 -2.80 7.45 -18.88
N VAL A 94 -3.46 6.79 -19.80
CA VAL A 94 -4.91 6.90 -19.98
C VAL A 94 -5.51 5.49 -19.95
N TRP A 95 -6.42 5.23 -19.01
CA TRP A 95 -7.24 4.03 -19.03
C TRP A 95 -8.33 4.14 -20.08
N VAL A 96 -8.53 3.07 -20.83
CA VAL A 96 -9.50 2.99 -21.91
C VAL A 96 -10.19 1.62 -21.88
N ARG A 97 -11.50 1.60 -22.10
CA ARG A 97 -12.23 0.37 -22.44
C ARG A 97 -12.76 0.47 -23.84
N SER A 98 -12.22 -0.35 -24.77
CA SER A 98 -12.55 -0.33 -26.17
C SER A 98 -12.11 -1.61 -26.88
N ASP A 99 -12.11 -1.59 -28.20
CA ASP A 99 -11.84 -2.72 -29.08
C ASP A 99 -10.41 -2.73 -29.64
N LEU A 100 -10.11 -3.77 -30.47
CA LEU A 100 -8.81 -3.95 -31.13
C LEU A 100 -8.43 -2.78 -32.05
N ASP A 101 -9.39 -2.17 -32.72
CA ASP A 101 -9.11 -1.06 -33.64
C ASP A 101 -8.61 0.17 -32.87
N THR A 102 -9.18 0.42 -31.69
CA THR A 102 -8.71 1.46 -30.78
C THR A 102 -7.33 1.15 -30.21
N ILE A 103 -7.07 -0.09 -29.78
CA ILE A 103 -5.74 -0.53 -29.33
C ILE A 103 -4.70 -0.28 -30.41
N ALA A 104 -4.98 -0.72 -31.65
CA ALA A 104 -4.09 -0.53 -32.79
C ALA A 104 -3.86 0.96 -33.10
N ALA A 105 -4.93 1.78 -33.06
CA ALA A 105 -4.82 3.21 -33.29
C ALA A 105 -3.96 3.92 -32.26
N MET A 106 -4.08 3.54 -30.96
CA MET A 106 -3.24 4.08 -29.89
C MET A 106 -1.79 3.64 -30.02
N ALA A 107 -1.53 2.36 -30.29
CA ALA A 107 -0.18 1.83 -30.42
C ALA A 107 0.59 2.35 -31.65
N GLN A 108 -0.12 2.78 -32.72
CA GLN A 108 0.48 3.39 -33.89
C GLN A 108 0.95 4.84 -33.69
N ARG A 109 0.55 5.48 -32.61
CA ARG A 109 0.97 6.85 -32.31
C ARG A 109 2.46 6.90 -31.93
N ASP A 110 3.15 7.93 -32.38
CA ASP A 110 4.57 8.16 -32.06
C ASP A 110 4.75 8.62 -30.60
N ASP A 111 3.73 9.28 -30.03
CA ASP A 111 3.74 9.78 -28.65
C ASP A 111 3.28 8.72 -27.62
N VAL A 112 2.90 7.52 -28.03
CA VAL A 112 2.58 6.39 -27.17
C VAL A 112 3.80 5.46 -27.05
N ALA A 113 4.23 5.22 -25.81
CA ALA A 113 5.31 4.29 -25.49
C ALA A 113 4.84 2.84 -25.49
N PHE A 114 3.74 2.56 -24.80
CA PHE A 114 3.23 1.19 -24.62
C PHE A 114 1.73 1.18 -24.27
N VAL A 115 1.08 0.06 -24.56
CA VAL A 115 -0.32 -0.21 -24.21
C VAL A 115 -0.34 -1.47 -23.34
N TYR A 116 -0.60 -1.29 -22.05
CA TYR A 116 -0.64 -2.36 -21.05
C TYR A 116 -2.04 -2.98 -20.98
N ALA A 117 -2.10 -4.26 -20.66
CA ALA A 117 -3.33 -4.88 -20.18
C ALA A 117 -3.78 -4.26 -18.85
N ASN A 118 -5.08 -4.35 -18.53
CA ASN A 118 -5.63 -3.99 -17.22
C ASN A 118 -6.35 -5.21 -16.62
N PRO A 119 -5.61 -6.28 -16.26
CA PRO A 119 -6.22 -7.49 -15.78
C PRO A 119 -6.86 -7.27 -14.40
N GLN A 120 -7.89 -8.06 -14.11
CA GLN A 120 -8.45 -8.20 -12.78
C GLN A 120 -7.58 -9.17 -11.98
N VAL A 121 -7.17 -8.74 -10.81
CA VAL A 121 -6.26 -9.46 -9.91
C VAL A 121 -6.94 -9.71 -8.58
N ALA A 122 -6.97 -10.96 -8.15
CA ALA A 122 -7.54 -11.34 -6.86
C ALA A 122 -6.55 -11.18 -5.71
N LEU A 123 -7.06 -10.80 -4.55
CA LEU A 123 -6.31 -10.77 -3.32
C LEU A 123 -6.01 -12.20 -2.85
N ASP A 124 -4.74 -12.46 -2.54
CA ASP A 124 -4.32 -13.75 -1.99
C ASP A 124 -4.47 -13.75 -0.46
N VAL A 125 -5.63 -14.17 0.01
CA VAL A 125 -5.94 -14.32 1.44
C VAL A 125 -5.64 -15.74 1.88
N LEU A 126 -4.62 -15.89 2.73
CA LEU A 126 -4.29 -17.18 3.32
C LEU A 126 -5.30 -17.56 4.42
N PRO A 127 -5.69 -18.84 4.52
CA PRO A 127 -6.58 -19.29 5.59
C PRO A 127 -5.93 -19.05 6.96
N PRO A 128 -6.73 -18.82 8.01
CA PRO A 128 -6.22 -18.71 9.38
C PRO A 128 -5.37 -19.92 9.76
N GLU A 129 -4.33 -19.71 10.57
CA GLU A 129 -3.42 -20.77 11.01
C GLU A 129 -4.14 -21.92 11.74
N ASN A 130 -5.23 -21.60 12.45
CA ASN A 130 -6.10 -22.57 13.15
C ASN A 130 -7.56 -22.13 13.00
N GLU A 131 -8.46 -23.03 12.61
CA GLU A 131 -9.89 -22.75 12.50
C GLU A 131 -10.54 -22.27 13.83
N GLU A 132 -9.99 -22.69 14.98
CA GLU A 132 -10.49 -22.27 16.30
C GLU A 132 -10.14 -20.81 16.66
N VAL A 133 -9.10 -20.21 16.03
CA VAL A 133 -8.66 -18.84 16.30
C VAL A 133 -9.40 -17.84 15.43
N GLY A 134 -9.97 -18.26 14.33
CA GLY A 134 -10.76 -17.44 13.40
C GLY A 134 -12.16 -17.05 13.89
N LEU A 135 -12.48 -17.23 15.18
CA LEU A 135 -13.79 -16.84 15.70
C LEU A 135 -13.89 -15.32 15.80
N ARG A 136 -14.93 -14.76 15.16
CA ARG A 136 -15.28 -13.34 15.27
C ARG A 136 -15.62 -13.03 16.73
N GLU A 137 -14.83 -12.19 17.37
CA GLU A 137 -15.13 -11.67 18.70
C GLU A 137 -15.94 -10.38 18.56
N THR A 138 -17.17 -10.37 19.05
CA THR A 138 -17.97 -9.14 19.11
C THR A 138 -17.45 -8.24 20.24
N ALA A 139 -17.41 -6.93 20.01
CA ALA A 139 -16.93 -5.93 20.98
C ALA A 139 -17.64 -5.97 22.34
N VAL A 140 -18.76 -6.67 22.47
CA VAL A 140 -19.64 -6.73 23.67
C VAL A 140 -19.39 -7.99 24.52
N GLY A 141 -18.45 -8.87 24.19
CA GLY A 141 -18.32 -10.20 24.81
C GLY A 141 -17.08 -10.49 25.64
N ALA A 142 -16.05 -9.69 25.59
CA ALA A 142 -14.81 -9.97 26.31
C ALA A 142 -14.85 -9.45 27.75
N VAL A 143 -15.68 -10.05 28.59
CA VAL A 143 -15.55 -9.94 30.05
C VAL A 143 -14.53 -10.97 30.56
N GLY A 144 -13.28 -10.73 30.20
CA GLY A 144 -12.13 -11.44 30.72
C GLY A 144 -10.92 -10.57 30.46
N ALA A 145 -10.26 -10.09 31.50
CA ALA A 145 -9.11 -9.21 31.43
C ALA A 145 -8.01 -9.81 30.54
N VAL A 146 -8.07 -9.51 29.25
CA VAL A 146 -7.01 -9.80 28.32
C VAL A 146 -6.02 -8.64 28.42
N SER A 147 -4.73 -8.93 28.32
CA SER A 147 -3.70 -7.91 28.16
C SER A 147 -4.08 -7.06 26.95
N ALA A 148 -4.24 -5.76 27.15
CA ALA A 148 -4.77 -4.84 26.17
C ALA A 148 -3.92 -4.70 24.90
N VAL A 149 -2.68 -5.17 24.91
CA VAL A 149 -1.71 -5.04 23.81
C VAL A 149 -1.48 -6.42 23.19
N GLU A 150 -1.68 -6.51 21.87
CA GLU A 150 -1.45 -7.75 21.11
C GLU A 150 0.03 -8.18 21.12
N TRP A 151 0.25 -9.51 21.01
CA TRP A 151 1.58 -10.10 21.09
C TRP A 151 2.55 -9.50 20.05
N ASN A 152 2.09 -9.30 18.82
CA ASN A 152 2.87 -8.76 17.70
C ASN A 152 3.33 -7.32 17.95
N ILE A 153 2.51 -6.52 18.62
CA ILE A 153 2.82 -5.13 19.00
C ILE A 153 3.91 -5.11 20.07
N SER A 154 3.76 -5.93 21.12
CA SER A 154 4.76 -6.07 22.18
C SER A 154 6.05 -6.72 21.67
N HIS A 155 5.95 -7.67 20.75
CA HIS A 155 7.10 -8.38 20.18
C HIS A 155 8.06 -7.46 19.40
N ILE A 156 7.51 -6.49 18.67
CA ILE A 156 8.30 -5.44 18.02
C ILE A 156 8.62 -4.25 18.93
N ARG A 157 8.21 -4.29 20.20
CA ARG A 157 8.43 -3.27 21.24
C ARG A 157 7.75 -1.92 20.96
N ALA A 158 6.67 -1.89 20.19
CA ALA A 158 5.93 -0.65 19.93
C ALA A 158 5.28 -0.10 21.21
N ASP A 159 4.78 -0.96 22.10
CA ASP A 159 4.24 -0.58 23.42
C ASP A 159 5.29 0.10 24.31
N THR A 160 6.56 -0.23 24.12
CA THR A 160 7.67 0.44 24.83
C THR A 160 7.91 1.84 24.26
N VAL A 161 7.79 2.02 22.96
CA VAL A 161 7.90 3.33 22.29
C VAL A 161 6.78 4.27 22.75
N TRP A 162 5.56 3.75 22.93
CA TRP A 162 4.46 4.54 23.48
C TRP A 162 4.81 5.10 24.88
N LYS A 163 5.48 4.30 25.73
CA LYS A 163 5.94 4.73 27.06
C LYS A 163 6.99 5.85 27.02
N LEU A 164 7.61 6.08 25.87
CA LEU A 164 8.48 7.21 25.64
C LEU A 164 7.73 8.46 25.14
N GLY A 165 6.41 8.35 24.92
CA GLY A 165 5.55 9.44 24.45
C GLY A 165 5.36 9.49 22.93
N PHE A 166 5.83 8.50 22.18
CA PHE A 166 5.70 8.45 20.72
C PHE A 166 4.68 7.39 20.33
N THR A 167 3.55 7.84 19.78
CA THR A 167 2.42 6.99 19.38
C THR A 167 2.04 7.13 17.92
N GLY A 168 2.82 7.90 17.13
CA GLY A 168 2.51 8.24 15.74
C GLY A 168 1.81 9.60 15.57
N GLN A 169 1.73 10.39 16.63
CA GLN A 169 1.09 11.71 16.61
C GLN A 169 1.72 12.63 15.57
N GLY A 170 0.87 13.38 14.85
CA GLY A 170 1.28 14.28 13.77
C GLY A 170 1.51 13.58 12.41
N VAL A 171 1.39 12.26 12.36
CA VAL A 171 1.61 11.47 11.15
C VAL A 171 0.29 10.98 10.55
N VAL A 172 0.21 10.93 9.23
CA VAL A 172 -0.90 10.37 8.48
C VAL A 172 -0.42 9.12 7.74
N ILE A 173 -1.11 8.01 7.93
CA ILE A 173 -0.90 6.75 7.22
C ILE A 173 -1.99 6.62 6.14
N GLY A 174 -1.61 6.25 4.93
CA GLY A 174 -2.51 5.86 3.86
C GLY A 174 -2.64 4.35 3.77
N GLY A 175 -3.84 3.87 3.50
CA GLY A 175 -4.06 2.48 3.13
C GLY A 175 -4.85 2.40 1.83
N GLN A 176 -4.41 1.55 0.89
CA GLN A 176 -5.21 1.19 -0.28
C GLN A 176 -5.41 -0.31 -0.30
N ASP A 177 -6.68 -0.71 -0.27
CA ASP A 177 -7.07 -2.10 -0.03
C ASP A 177 -8.54 -2.33 -0.45
N THR A 178 -9.21 -3.33 0.12
CA THR A 178 -10.62 -3.65 -0.12
C THR A 178 -11.61 -2.59 0.41
N GLY A 179 -11.10 -1.57 1.07
CA GLY A 179 -11.86 -0.55 1.77
C GLY A 179 -11.72 -0.65 3.29
N TYR A 180 -12.49 0.15 4.02
CA TYR A 180 -12.33 0.30 5.47
C TYR A 180 -13.66 0.50 6.17
N ASP A 181 -13.88 -0.21 7.27
CA ASP A 181 -14.97 -0.01 8.22
C ASP A 181 -14.61 1.18 9.15
N TRP A 182 -14.81 2.41 8.64
CA TRP A 182 -14.25 3.61 9.26
C TRP A 182 -14.81 3.93 10.63
N ASP A 183 -16.06 3.55 10.91
CA ASP A 183 -16.72 3.77 12.18
C ASP A 183 -16.50 2.59 13.17
N HIS A 184 -15.63 1.63 12.80
CA HIS A 184 -15.18 0.58 13.69
C HIS A 184 -14.58 1.20 14.97
N PRO A 185 -14.93 0.70 16.19
CA PRO A 185 -14.44 1.27 17.46
C PRO A 185 -12.93 1.47 17.55
N ALA A 186 -12.14 0.60 16.93
CA ALA A 186 -10.68 0.71 16.92
C ALA A 186 -10.12 1.65 15.84
N LEU A 187 -10.92 2.16 14.91
CA LEU A 187 -10.46 2.95 13.76
C LEU A 187 -10.99 4.37 13.74
N ILE A 188 -12.20 4.60 14.24
CA ILE A 188 -12.92 5.87 14.12
C ILE A 188 -12.16 7.05 14.71
N ASN A 189 -11.56 6.89 15.90
CA ASN A 189 -10.84 7.97 16.58
C ASN A 189 -9.55 8.39 15.85
N GLN A 190 -8.98 7.50 15.05
CA GLN A 190 -7.79 7.72 14.26
C GLN A 190 -8.10 8.15 12.82
N TYR A 191 -9.36 8.01 12.37
CA TYR A 191 -9.75 8.49 11.06
C TYR A 191 -9.58 10.00 10.97
N ARG A 192 -8.83 10.49 9.97
CA ARG A 192 -8.54 11.93 9.84
C ARG A 192 -9.79 12.75 9.57
N GLY A 193 -10.78 12.14 8.92
CA GLY A 193 -12.07 12.76 8.62
C GLY A 193 -13.01 12.87 9.82
N TRP A 194 -12.73 12.24 10.97
CA TRP A 194 -13.58 12.27 12.14
C TRP A 194 -13.18 13.36 13.13
N ASP A 195 -14.11 14.23 13.52
CA ASP A 195 -13.89 15.32 14.46
C ASP A 195 -14.35 15.02 15.90
N GLY A 196 -14.89 13.83 16.14
CA GLY A 196 -15.49 13.41 17.42
C GLY A 196 -17.03 13.49 17.43
N SER A 197 -17.66 14.05 16.38
CA SER A 197 -19.10 14.19 16.27
C SER A 197 -19.64 13.97 14.86
N SER A 198 -18.84 14.29 13.85
CA SER A 198 -19.18 14.17 12.43
C SER A 198 -17.96 13.77 11.61
N ALA A 199 -18.20 13.16 10.46
CA ALA A 199 -17.16 12.78 9.52
C ALA A 199 -17.17 13.70 8.29
N ASP A 200 -15.98 14.15 7.87
CA ASP A 200 -15.72 14.76 6.58
C ASP A 200 -14.83 13.83 5.77
N HIS A 201 -15.39 13.26 4.70
CA HIS A 201 -14.70 12.32 3.84
C HIS A 201 -13.89 13.00 2.73
N ASN A 202 -14.05 14.31 2.50
CA ASN A 202 -13.26 15.07 1.54
C ASN A 202 -11.77 14.99 1.87
N THR A 203 -10.94 14.64 0.87
CA THR A 203 -9.49 14.44 1.02
C THR A 203 -9.06 13.38 2.05
N ASN A 204 -10.02 12.66 2.63
CA ASN A 204 -9.79 11.61 3.64
C ASN A 204 -10.16 10.22 3.14
N TRP A 205 -10.96 10.17 2.09
CA TRP A 205 -11.41 8.94 1.44
C TRP A 205 -11.47 9.10 -0.08
N HIS A 206 -11.12 8.03 -0.79
CA HIS A 206 -11.32 7.89 -2.22
C HIS A 206 -11.76 6.46 -2.56
N ASP A 207 -12.62 6.34 -3.56
CA ASP A 207 -13.07 5.06 -4.09
C ASP A 207 -12.70 4.97 -5.57
N ALA A 208 -11.77 4.08 -5.91
CA ALA A 208 -11.33 3.86 -7.29
C ALA A 208 -12.22 2.82 -8.03
N ILE A 209 -13.30 2.37 -7.43
CA ILE A 209 -14.25 1.43 -8.04
C ILE A 209 -15.38 2.23 -8.68
N HIS A 210 -15.35 2.38 -10.00
CA HIS A 210 -16.32 3.18 -10.78
C HIS A 210 -17.32 2.36 -11.56
N THR A 211 -17.07 1.07 -11.70
CA THR A 211 -17.97 0.11 -12.35
C THR A 211 -17.98 -1.17 -11.54
N LEU A 212 -19.17 -1.77 -11.38
CA LEU A 212 -19.29 -3.04 -10.68
C LEU A 212 -18.99 -4.21 -11.62
N THR A 213 -18.13 -5.09 -11.18
CA THR A 213 -17.97 -6.44 -11.73
C THR A 213 -18.81 -7.43 -10.93
N PHE A 214 -18.93 -7.18 -9.61
CA PHE A 214 -19.68 -8.00 -8.67
C PHE A 214 -20.73 -7.17 -7.91
N ALA A 215 -21.81 -7.81 -7.47
CA ALA A 215 -22.72 -7.17 -6.54
C ALA A 215 -22.06 -7.06 -5.16
N ASN A 216 -21.89 -5.85 -4.65
CA ASN A 216 -21.25 -5.59 -3.37
C ASN A 216 -22.04 -4.56 -2.54
N ILE A 217 -21.69 -4.43 -1.25
CA ILE A 217 -22.40 -3.56 -0.31
C ILE A 217 -22.01 -2.08 -0.43
N CYS A 218 -20.83 -1.82 -1.01
CA CYS A 218 -20.29 -0.46 -1.11
C CYS A 218 -20.74 0.29 -2.37
N GLY A 219 -21.15 -0.46 -3.42
CA GLY A 219 -21.47 0.13 -4.71
C GLY A 219 -20.24 0.68 -5.42
N VAL A 220 -20.44 1.69 -6.26
CA VAL A 220 -19.40 2.45 -6.95
C VAL A 220 -19.31 3.86 -6.39
N ASP A 221 -18.11 4.47 -6.50
CA ASP A 221 -17.89 5.85 -6.07
C ASP A 221 -18.44 6.11 -4.65
N SER A 222 -18.19 5.18 -3.73
CA SER A 222 -18.72 5.29 -2.37
C SER A 222 -18.33 6.63 -1.74
N PRO A 223 -19.30 7.42 -1.24
CA PRO A 223 -19.02 8.74 -0.68
C PRO A 223 -18.38 8.69 0.70
N GLU A 224 -18.25 7.51 1.29
CA GLU A 224 -17.65 7.26 2.60
C GLU A 224 -16.82 5.98 2.57
N PRO A 225 -15.84 5.81 3.45
CA PRO A 225 -15.09 4.57 3.54
C PRO A 225 -16.02 3.37 3.76
N CYS A 226 -15.80 2.33 2.99
CA CYS A 226 -16.61 1.12 3.01
C CYS A 226 -15.71 -0.07 2.64
N ASP A 227 -15.84 -1.17 3.36
CA ASP A 227 -15.14 -2.42 3.12
C ASP A 227 -16.15 -3.46 2.61
N ASP A 228 -16.02 -3.90 1.36
CA ASP A 228 -16.92 -4.86 0.73
C ASP A 228 -16.39 -6.32 0.74
N ASP A 229 -15.20 -6.51 1.28
CA ASP A 229 -14.58 -7.83 1.38
C ASP A 229 -15.13 -8.64 2.56
N ASP A 230 -15.49 -9.89 2.32
CA ASP A 230 -16.01 -10.78 3.37
C ASP A 230 -14.96 -11.12 4.43
N ASP A 231 -13.69 -11.11 4.07
CA ASP A 231 -12.56 -11.31 4.98
C ASP A 231 -12.12 -9.99 5.65
N SER A 232 -12.71 -8.86 5.25
CA SER A 232 -12.43 -7.52 5.80
C SER A 232 -10.94 -7.18 5.80
N HIS A 233 -10.26 -7.53 4.71
CA HIS A 233 -8.80 -7.46 4.62
C HIS A 233 -8.29 -6.04 4.85
N GLY A 234 -8.86 -5.02 4.19
CA GLY A 234 -8.45 -3.63 4.38
C GLY A 234 -8.67 -3.13 5.81
N THR A 235 -9.82 -3.45 6.41
CA THR A 235 -10.12 -3.12 7.82
C THR A 235 -9.11 -3.76 8.77
N HIS A 236 -8.71 -5.02 8.50
CA HIS A 236 -7.71 -5.74 9.29
C HIS A 236 -6.32 -5.10 9.18
N THR A 237 -5.87 -4.77 7.97
CA THR A 237 -4.56 -4.15 7.76
C THR A 237 -4.49 -2.77 8.41
N MET A 238 -5.55 -1.95 8.31
CA MET A 238 -5.62 -0.65 8.97
C MET A 238 -5.59 -0.79 10.49
N GLY A 239 -6.33 -1.77 11.03
CA GLY A 239 -6.30 -2.08 12.46
C GLY A 239 -4.89 -2.38 12.96
N THR A 240 -4.11 -3.14 12.20
CA THR A 240 -2.71 -3.47 12.54
C THR A 240 -1.79 -2.25 12.49
N MET A 241 -2.07 -1.29 11.60
CA MET A 241 -1.28 -0.04 11.54
C MET A 241 -1.54 0.87 12.74
N ILE A 242 -2.83 1.10 13.10
CA ILE A 242 -3.19 2.20 14.01
C ILE A 242 -4.26 1.85 15.06
N GLY A 243 -4.80 0.63 15.03
CA GLY A 243 -6.03 0.30 15.75
C GLY A 243 -5.93 0.39 17.27
N ASN A 244 -6.88 1.11 17.87
CA ASN A 244 -7.08 1.22 19.30
C ASN A 244 -8.51 1.70 19.58
N ASP A 245 -9.28 0.94 20.36
CA ASP A 245 -10.68 1.23 20.65
C ASP A 245 -10.91 2.20 21.81
N LEU A 246 -9.86 2.79 22.36
CA LEU A 246 -9.99 3.91 23.29
C LEU A 246 -9.78 5.24 22.59
N ALA A 247 -10.60 6.21 22.98
CA ALA A 247 -10.30 7.60 22.65
C ALA A 247 -8.93 7.97 23.23
N PRO A 248 -8.11 8.77 22.49
CA PRO A 248 -6.83 9.22 22.99
C PRO A 248 -6.98 9.82 24.37
N SER A 249 -6.30 9.27 25.38
CA SER A 249 -6.22 9.89 26.70
C SER A 249 -5.34 11.14 26.62
N ALA A 250 -5.48 12.05 27.58
CA ALA A 250 -4.62 13.23 27.67
C ALA A 250 -3.12 12.84 27.74
N ASP A 251 -2.83 11.62 28.17
CA ASP A 251 -1.47 11.06 28.29
C ASP A 251 -1.02 10.33 27.01
N GLY A 252 -1.87 10.23 25.99
CA GLY A 252 -1.54 9.60 24.70
C GLY A 252 -1.36 8.08 24.75
N TRP A 253 -1.68 7.44 25.87
CA TRP A 253 -1.45 6.01 26.09
C TRP A 253 -2.73 5.19 25.90
N PRO A 254 -2.66 4.05 25.20
CA PRO A 254 -3.72 3.07 25.30
C PRO A 254 -3.76 2.54 26.74
N SER A 255 -4.92 2.64 27.40
CA SER A 255 -5.09 2.07 28.74
C SER A 255 -5.09 0.55 28.65
N ALA A 256 -4.82 -0.11 29.79
CA ALA A 256 -4.81 -1.57 29.86
C ALA A 256 -6.17 -2.25 29.54
N ALA A 257 -7.21 -1.49 29.27
CA ALA A 257 -8.54 -1.99 28.93
C ALA A 257 -8.89 -1.88 27.43
N ALA A 258 -7.98 -1.35 26.59
CA ALA A 258 -8.19 -1.17 25.15
C ALA A 258 -7.82 -2.41 24.35
N ASN A 259 -8.48 -2.59 23.21
CA ASN A 259 -7.97 -3.43 22.13
C ASN A 259 -6.85 -2.66 21.39
N ALA A 260 -5.63 -2.77 21.90
CA ALA A 260 -4.44 -2.15 21.30
C ALA A 260 -3.87 -3.13 20.27
N ILE A 261 -4.43 -3.08 19.06
CA ILE A 261 -4.12 -3.96 17.94
C ILE A 261 -3.17 -3.30 16.93
N GLY A 262 -3.00 -1.97 16.99
CA GLY A 262 -2.21 -1.17 16.05
C GLY A 262 -0.87 -0.72 16.61
N VAL A 263 0.11 -0.58 15.71
CA VAL A 263 1.49 -0.17 16.04
C VAL A 263 1.56 1.31 16.43
N ALA A 264 0.82 2.17 15.74
CA ALA A 264 0.89 3.64 15.88
C ALA A 264 -0.49 4.25 16.23
N PRO A 265 -1.02 4.00 17.45
CA PRO A 265 -2.40 4.36 17.79
C PRO A 265 -2.66 5.88 17.89
N GLY A 266 -1.63 6.71 17.87
CA GLY A 266 -1.74 8.17 17.83
C GLY A 266 -1.64 8.77 16.43
N ALA A 267 -1.36 7.97 15.40
CA ALA A 267 -1.39 8.40 14.02
C ALA A 267 -2.82 8.64 13.53
N ARG A 268 -2.95 9.38 12.42
CA ARG A 268 -4.22 9.50 11.69
C ARG A 268 -4.16 8.66 10.43
N TRP A 269 -5.31 8.22 9.92
CA TRP A 269 -5.37 7.48 8.68
C TRP A 269 -6.31 8.11 7.66
N ILE A 270 -6.00 7.85 6.39
CA ILE A 270 -6.85 8.07 5.23
C ILE A 270 -6.85 6.81 4.39
N GLY A 271 -7.88 6.61 3.57
CA GLY A 271 -8.05 5.37 2.83
C GLY A 271 -8.46 5.56 1.39
N CYS A 272 -8.10 4.59 0.56
CA CYS A 272 -8.58 4.44 -0.80
C CYS A 272 -8.99 2.99 -1.05
N ARG A 273 -10.19 2.75 -1.61
CA ARG A 273 -10.61 1.42 -2.05
C ARG A 273 -10.15 1.20 -3.48
N ASN A 274 -9.22 0.26 -3.66
CA ASN A 274 -8.68 -0.12 -4.96
C ASN A 274 -9.07 -1.55 -5.38
N MET A 275 -9.81 -2.27 -4.54
CA MET A 275 -10.29 -3.63 -4.80
C MET A 275 -11.79 -3.75 -4.53
N GLU A 276 -12.52 -4.40 -5.43
CA GLU A 276 -13.93 -4.76 -5.32
C GLU A 276 -14.02 -6.22 -4.91
N ILE A 277 -14.53 -6.51 -3.70
CA ILE A 277 -14.57 -7.87 -3.14
C ILE A 277 -13.22 -8.59 -3.32
N GLY A 278 -12.13 -7.93 -2.89
CA GLY A 278 -10.78 -8.47 -3.02
C GLY A 278 -10.20 -8.50 -4.45
N ASN A 279 -10.84 -7.87 -5.43
CA ASN A 279 -10.34 -7.83 -6.81
C ASN A 279 -9.99 -6.41 -7.23
N GLY A 280 -8.75 -6.19 -7.63
CA GLY A 280 -8.24 -4.90 -8.11
C GLY A 280 -7.69 -4.98 -9.54
N THR A 281 -7.22 -3.86 -10.04
CA THR A 281 -6.58 -3.76 -11.35
C THR A 281 -5.40 -2.78 -11.29
N PRO A 282 -4.43 -2.84 -12.23
CA PRO A 282 -3.38 -1.82 -12.34
C PRO A 282 -3.92 -0.38 -12.40
N ALA A 283 -5.09 -0.18 -13.03
CA ALA A 283 -5.75 1.12 -13.10
C ALA A 283 -6.21 1.60 -11.72
N THR A 284 -6.94 0.77 -10.95
CA THR A 284 -7.42 1.13 -9.62
C THR A 284 -6.29 1.33 -8.62
N TYR A 285 -5.21 0.55 -8.75
CA TYR A 285 -3.99 0.74 -7.95
C TYR A 285 -3.33 2.07 -8.27
N SER A 286 -3.17 2.40 -9.55
CA SER A 286 -2.57 3.67 -9.99
C SER A 286 -3.40 4.88 -9.57
N GLU A 287 -4.72 4.77 -9.62
CA GLU A 287 -5.65 5.83 -9.19
C GLU A 287 -5.54 6.13 -7.69
N CYS A 288 -5.49 5.11 -6.85
CA CYS A 288 -5.30 5.31 -5.42
C CYS A 288 -3.94 5.93 -5.11
N TYR A 289 -2.86 5.52 -5.77
CA TYR A 289 -1.56 6.18 -5.63
C TYR A 289 -1.59 7.65 -6.07
N GLU A 290 -2.28 7.94 -7.19
CA GLU A 290 -2.47 9.30 -7.67
C GLU A 290 -3.15 10.16 -6.60
N TRP A 291 -4.25 9.66 -6.05
CA TRP A 291 -4.99 10.36 -5.01
C TRP A 291 -4.14 10.59 -3.74
N PHE A 292 -3.30 9.63 -3.34
CA PHE A 292 -2.44 9.81 -2.17
C PHE A 292 -1.35 10.86 -2.34
N VAL A 293 -0.85 11.09 -3.55
CA VAL A 293 0.15 12.15 -3.79
C VAL A 293 -0.47 13.53 -3.62
N ALA A 294 -1.71 13.71 -4.05
CA ALA A 294 -2.44 14.97 -3.94
C ALA A 294 -3.95 14.70 -3.73
N PRO A 295 -4.37 14.38 -2.49
CA PRO A 295 -5.76 14.09 -2.20
C PRO A 295 -6.70 15.22 -2.65
N TYR A 296 -7.70 14.89 -3.46
CA TYR A 296 -8.76 15.79 -3.88
C TYR A 296 -10.09 15.42 -3.22
N PRO A 297 -11.05 16.38 -3.10
CA PRO A 297 -12.34 16.12 -2.48
C PRO A 297 -13.21 15.18 -3.31
N LEU A 298 -14.24 14.61 -2.69
CA LEU A 298 -15.22 13.78 -3.38
C LEU A 298 -15.81 14.50 -4.59
N GLY A 299 -15.74 13.88 -5.77
CA GLY A 299 -16.17 14.46 -7.03
C GLY A 299 -15.29 15.60 -7.57
N GLY A 300 -14.12 15.85 -6.97
CA GLY A 300 -13.12 16.80 -7.45
C GLY A 300 -12.40 16.32 -8.71
N ASP A 301 -11.77 17.25 -9.40
CA ASP A 301 -10.93 16.98 -10.56
C ASP A 301 -9.50 16.67 -10.10
N PRO A 302 -8.99 15.44 -10.32
CA PRO A 302 -7.64 15.05 -9.89
C PRO A 302 -6.53 15.94 -10.48
N MET A 303 -6.80 16.57 -11.64
CA MET A 303 -5.82 17.39 -12.34
C MET A 303 -5.66 18.80 -11.74
N THR A 304 -6.68 19.31 -11.03
CA THR A 304 -6.73 20.70 -10.56
C THR A 304 -7.06 20.86 -9.08
N ASP A 305 -7.73 19.90 -8.47
CA ASP A 305 -8.23 20.00 -7.09
C ASP A 305 -7.38 19.23 -6.08
N GLY A 306 -6.27 18.62 -6.55
CA GLY A 306 -5.33 17.89 -5.70
C GLY A 306 -4.61 18.81 -4.70
N ASP A 307 -4.53 18.37 -3.44
CA ASP A 307 -3.83 19.07 -2.36
C ASP A 307 -2.71 18.23 -1.77
N PRO A 308 -1.45 18.39 -2.22
CA PRO A 308 -0.31 17.66 -1.70
C PRO A 308 -0.06 17.85 -0.20
N SER A 309 -0.59 18.91 0.42
CA SER A 309 -0.49 19.11 1.87
C SER A 309 -1.29 18.08 2.67
N LYS A 310 -2.23 17.40 2.02
CA LYS A 310 -3.07 16.34 2.58
C LYS A 310 -2.50 14.94 2.37
N ALA A 311 -1.39 14.81 1.64
CA ALA A 311 -0.76 13.53 1.36
C ALA A 311 -0.30 12.80 2.64
N PRO A 312 -0.41 11.47 2.71
CA PRO A 312 0.10 10.69 3.83
C PRO A 312 1.64 10.69 3.86
N HIS A 313 2.21 10.20 4.94
CA HIS A 313 3.66 10.03 5.08
C HIS A 313 4.13 8.65 4.62
N VAL A 314 3.26 7.67 4.75
CA VAL A 314 3.49 6.28 4.36
C VAL A 314 2.19 5.68 3.84
N ILE A 315 2.29 4.79 2.85
CA ILE A 315 1.17 4.02 2.30
C ILE A 315 1.46 2.53 2.49
N ASN A 316 0.48 1.80 3.02
CA ASN A 316 0.51 0.34 3.05
C ASN A 316 -0.19 -0.26 1.85
N ASN A 317 0.45 -1.26 1.23
CA ASN A 317 0.00 -1.98 0.04
C ASN A 317 0.10 -3.48 0.32
N SER A 318 -1.02 -4.07 0.72
CA SER A 318 -1.12 -5.50 1.04
C SER A 318 -1.81 -6.27 -0.09
N TRP A 319 -1.36 -6.05 -1.32
CA TRP A 319 -1.85 -6.64 -2.56
C TRP A 319 -0.69 -6.85 -3.55
N SER A 320 -0.94 -7.57 -4.63
CA SER A 320 0.04 -7.85 -5.69
C SER A 320 -0.61 -7.79 -7.08
N CYS A 321 0.21 -7.92 -8.12
CA CYS A 321 -0.22 -8.00 -9.52
C CYS A 321 0.50 -9.16 -10.21
N PRO A 322 0.08 -10.43 -9.94
CA PRO A 322 0.81 -11.59 -10.40
C PRO A 322 0.69 -11.84 -11.91
N VAL A 323 1.77 -12.36 -12.48
CA VAL A 323 1.81 -12.76 -13.90
C VAL A 323 0.74 -13.81 -14.22
N SER A 324 0.45 -14.71 -13.28
CA SER A 324 -0.59 -15.74 -13.40
C SER A 324 -2.00 -15.18 -13.62
N GLU A 325 -2.24 -13.94 -13.19
CA GLU A 325 -3.53 -13.25 -13.32
C GLU A 325 -3.51 -12.15 -14.39
N GLY A 326 -2.48 -12.11 -15.22
CA GLY A 326 -2.43 -11.26 -16.40
C GLY A 326 -1.53 -10.03 -16.30
N CYS A 327 -0.84 -9.79 -15.16
CA CYS A 327 0.20 -8.76 -15.06
C CYS A 327 1.49 -9.22 -15.74
N THR A 328 1.40 -9.49 -17.04
CA THR A 328 2.49 -10.07 -17.83
C THR A 328 3.61 -9.11 -18.14
N THR A 329 3.39 -7.80 -17.96
CA THR A 329 4.39 -6.76 -18.16
C THR A 329 4.86 -6.24 -16.80
N PRO A 330 6.05 -6.63 -16.33
CA PRO A 330 6.44 -6.48 -14.91
C PRO A 330 6.71 -5.02 -14.49
N ASP A 331 6.85 -4.07 -15.40
CA ASP A 331 7.06 -2.64 -15.12
C ASP A 331 5.75 -1.81 -15.03
N ILE A 332 4.59 -2.47 -15.09
CA ILE A 332 3.28 -1.79 -15.18
C ILE A 332 3.02 -0.80 -14.04
N LEU A 333 3.52 -1.07 -12.83
CA LEU A 333 3.39 -0.22 -11.64
C LEU A 333 4.69 0.50 -11.25
N GLU A 334 5.78 0.30 -11.98
CA GLU A 334 7.08 0.87 -11.60
C GLU A 334 7.07 2.40 -11.60
N THR A 335 6.53 3.01 -12.65
CA THR A 335 6.47 4.47 -12.75
C THR A 335 5.65 5.09 -11.61
N VAL A 336 4.50 4.52 -11.26
CA VAL A 336 3.66 5.07 -10.19
C VAL A 336 4.36 4.99 -8.84
N VAL A 337 4.99 3.87 -8.51
CA VAL A 337 5.72 3.70 -7.24
C VAL A 337 6.90 4.67 -7.14
N ASN A 338 7.67 4.82 -8.24
CA ASN A 338 8.78 5.78 -8.30
C ASN A 338 8.30 7.23 -8.08
N ASN A 339 7.17 7.61 -8.67
CA ASN A 339 6.63 8.96 -8.54
C ASN A 339 6.07 9.25 -7.14
N VAL A 340 5.43 8.26 -6.50
CA VAL A 340 4.99 8.34 -5.10
C VAL A 340 6.19 8.52 -4.16
N ARG A 341 7.26 7.74 -4.39
CA ARG A 341 8.52 7.89 -3.64
C ARG A 341 9.13 9.27 -3.84
N ALA A 342 9.16 9.77 -5.06
CA ALA A 342 9.65 11.12 -5.37
C ALA A 342 8.85 12.22 -4.65
N ALA A 343 7.56 12.00 -4.38
CA ALA A 343 6.72 12.88 -3.57
C ALA A 343 7.02 12.81 -2.05
N GLY A 344 7.98 12.01 -1.63
CA GLY A 344 8.39 11.86 -0.23
C GLY A 344 7.44 11.00 0.60
N ILE A 345 6.79 10.02 -0.01
CA ILE A 345 5.89 9.08 0.64
C ILE A 345 6.54 7.69 0.64
N VAL A 346 6.66 7.07 1.82
CA VAL A 346 7.15 5.70 1.93
C VAL A 346 6.08 4.74 1.39
N THR A 347 6.47 3.82 0.51
CA THR A 347 5.58 2.78 -0.02
C THR A 347 5.95 1.42 0.55
N VAL A 348 5.15 0.93 1.49
CA VAL A 348 5.32 -0.40 2.09
C VAL A 348 4.51 -1.40 1.29
N HIS A 349 5.13 -2.52 0.91
CA HIS A 349 4.51 -3.59 0.14
C HIS A 349 4.66 -4.95 0.80
N SER A 350 3.63 -5.78 0.72
CA SER A 350 3.75 -7.22 1.01
C SER A 350 4.72 -7.86 0.04
N ALA A 351 5.66 -8.69 0.53
CA ALA A 351 6.63 -9.36 -0.34
C ALA A 351 6.03 -10.48 -1.20
N GLY A 352 4.79 -10.92 -0.89
CA GLY A 352 4.11 -12.04 -1.52
C GLY A 352 4.06 -13.29 -0.64
N ASN A 353 3.17 -14.22 -0.99
CA ASN A 353 2.88 -15.44 -0.22
C ASN A 353 3.23 -16.73 -0.99
N ASP A 354 4.14 -16.66 -1.97
CA ASP A 354 4.54 -17.76 -2.86
C ASP A 354 5.77 -18.56 -2.36
N GLY A 355 6.17 -18.35 -1.10
CA GLY A 355 7.29 -19.10 -0.48
C GLY A 355 7.02 -20.62 -0.45
N ALA A 356 7.99 -21.45 -0.09
CA ALA A 356 9.31 -21.16 0.51
C ALA A 356 10.50 -21.19 -0.46
N ASN A 357 10.26 -21.25 -1.75
CA ASN A 357 11.35 -21.31 -2.73
C ASN A 357 12.00 -19.93 -2.91
N CYS A 358 13.28 -19.93 -3.34
CA CYS A 358 13.96 -18.69 -3.71
C CYS A 358 13.40 -18.11 -5.02
N GLY A 359 13.50 -16.78 -5.20
CA GLY A 359 13.02 -16.10 -6.40
C GLY A 359 11.50 -16.05 -6.50
N THR A 360 10.81 -16.00 -5.36
CA THR A 360 9.34 -15.90 -5.29
C THR A 360 8.85 -14.51 -4.92
N VAL A 361 9.72 -13.53 -4.70
CA VAL A 361 9.36 -12.11 -4.78
C VAL A 361 9.31 -11.76 -6.26
N GLN A 362 8.16 -11.99 -6.86
CA GLN A 362 7.98 -11.99 -8.31
C GLN A 362 6.87 -11.05 -8.79
N ASP A 363 6.00 -10.60 -7.90
CA ASP A 363 4.82 -9.83 -8.26
C ASP A 363 5.04 -8.32 -8.07
N PRO A 364 4.73 -7.51 -9.10
CA PRO A 364 4.57 -6.09 -8.90
C PRO A 364 3.54 -5.77 -7.78
N ALA A 365 3.76 -4.76 -6.92
CA ALA A 365 4.87 -3.81 -6.94
C ALA A 365 5.99 -4.17 -5.95
N ALA A 366 5.95 -5.30 -5.23
CA ALA A 366 6.95 -5.69 -4.24
C ALA A 366 8.37 -5.87 -4.82
N THR A 367 8.46 -6.13 -6.13
CA THR A 367 9.70 -6.40 -6.86
C THR A 367 10.58 -5.18 -7.09
N TYR A 368 10.02 -3.97 -7.04
CA TYR A 368 10.75 -2.75 -7.42
C TYR A 368 11.69 -2.26 -6.32
N THR A 369 12.81 -1.67 -6.74
CA THR A 369 13.76 -1.03 -5.82
C THR A 369 13.09 0.10 -5.01
N ALA A 370 12.14 0.82 -5.61
CA ALA A 370 11.40 1.90 -4.95
C ALA A 370 10.37 1.44 -3.91
N SER A 371 10.02 0.15 -3.90
CA SER A 371 9.10 -0.46 -2.94
C SER A 371 9.86 -0.96 -1.72
N PHE A 372 9.37 -0.66 -0.52
CA PHE A 372 9.88 -1.26 0.71
C PHE A 372 9.07 -2.53 1.03
N SER A 373 9.59 -3.68 0.60
CA SER A 373 8.88 -4.96 0.68
C SER A 373 9.14 -5.71 1.98
N VAL A 374 8.11 -6.36 2.51
CA VAL A 374 8.08 -6.91 3.87
C VAL A 374 7.75 -8.40 3.85
N GLY A 375 8.68 -9.22 4.37
CA GLY A 375 8.47 -10.64 4.64
C GLY A 375 7.75 -10.89 5.95
N ALA A 376 7.14 -12.07 6.12
CA ALA A 376 6.34 -12.43 7.28
C ALA A 376 7.08 -13.40 8.21
N THR A 377 7.11 -13.07 9.52
CA THR A 377 7.66 -13.94 10.59
C THR A 377 6.59 -14.38 11.57
N ASP A 378 6.84 -15.51 12.24
CA ASP A 378 6.06 -15.98 13.38
C ASP A 378 6.52 -15.32 14.71
N SER A 379 5.90 -15.71 15.82
CA SER A 379 6.22 -15.22 17.17
C SER A 379 7.61 -15.63 17.70
N ASN A 380 8.29 -16.52 17.02
CA ASN A 380 9.66 -16.95 17.32
C ASN A 380 10.69 -16.34 16.35
N ASP A 381 10.26 -15.38 15.52
CA ASP A 381 11.05 -14.77 14.45
C ASP A 381 11.48 -15.75 13.34
N ASN A 382 10.82 -16.89 13.18
CA ASN A 382 11.04 -17.74 12.03
C ASN A 382 10.29 -17.16 10.82
N ILE A 383 10.94 -17.17 9.66
CA ILE A 383 10.27 -16.80 8.43
C ILE A 383 9.15 -17.78 8.12
N ALA A 384 7.95 -17.26 7.85
CA ALA A 384 6.80 -18.09 7.52
C ALA A 384 7.02 -18.89 6.23
N GLY A 385 6.48 -20.10 6.18
CA GLY A 385 6.64 -20.97 5.01
C GLY A 385 6.10 -20.37 3.71
N PHE A 386 5.03 -19.58 3.81
CA PHE A 386 4.42 -18.90 2.68
C PHE A 386 5.16 -17.61 2.25
N SER A 387 5.90 -16.96 3.16
CA SER A 387 6.55 -15.68 2.84
C SER A 387 7.46 -15.81 1.62
N SER A 388 7.26 -14.98 0.61
CA SER A 388 8.11 -14.98 -0.59
C SER A 388 9.55 -14.63 -0.27
N ARG A 389 10.47 -15.21 -1.05
CA ARG A 389 11.91 -15.07 -0.92
C ARG A 389 12.51 -14.46 -2.18
N GLY A 390 13.50 -13.60 -1.99
CA GLY A 390 14.27 -13.05 -3.10
C GLY A 390 15.27 -14.06 -3.73
N PRO A 391 16.10 -13.58 -4.65
CA PRO A 391 16.14 -12.20 -5.13
C PRO A 391 14.88 -11.81 -5.92
N SER A 392 14.65 -10.48 -6.09
CA SER A 392 13.59 -9.97 -6.95
C SER A 392 13.70 -10.55 -8.37
N THR A 393 12.59 -10.96 -8.95
CA THR A 393 12.57 -11.43 -10.33
C THR A 393 12.62 -10.30 -11.35
N PHE A 394 12.40 -9.05 -10.93
CA PHE A 394 12.42 -7.89 -11.80
C PHE A 394 13.83 -7.45 -12.18
N ASP A 395 14.71 -7.30 -11.19
CA ASP A 395 16.07 -6.78 -11.39
C ASP A 395 17.17 -7.63 -10.72
N GLY A 396 16.80 -8.69 -10.01
CA GLY A 396 17.73 -9.54 -9.27
C GLY A 396 18.20 -8.94 -7.93
N GLY A 397 17.62 -7.80 -7.52
CA GLY A 397 17.95 -7.12 -6.27
C GLY A 397 17.55 -7.90 -5.02
N LEU A 398 18.12 -7.48 -3.88
CA LEU A 398 17.76 -8.03 -2.57
C LEU A 398 16.28 -7.74 -2.26
N LYS A 399 15.52 -8.79 -1.97
CA LYS A 399 14.14 -8.76 -1.47
C LYS A 399 13.86 -9.98 -0.57
N PRO A 400 12.96 -9.87 0.44
CA PRO A 400 12.34 -8.61 0.91
C PRO A 400 13.38 -7.65 1.48
N ASP A 401 13.00 -6.39 1.70
CA ASP A 401 13.87 -5.40 2.35
C ASP A 401 13.99 -5.67 3.85
N ILE A 402 12.88 -6.06 4.49
CA ILE A 402 12.79 -6.32 5.93
C ILE A 402 11.72 -7.37 6.22
N SER A 403 11.62 -7.84 7.45
CA SER A 403 10.58 -8.76 7.89
C SER A 403 9.84 -8.22 9.12
N ALA A 404 8.59 -8.64 9.30
CA ALA A 404 7.74 -8.26 10.42
C ALA A 404 6.78 -9.40 10.81
N PRO A 405 6.14 -9.35 12.00
CA PRO A 405 5.12 -10.32 12.39
C PRO A 405 4.01 -10.43 11.34
N GLY A 406 3.74 -11.64 10.83
CA GLY A 406 2.74 -11.89 9.80
C GLY A 406 2.03 -13.23 9.95
N VAL A 407 2.14 -13.88 11.12
CA VAL A 407 1.49 -15.16 11.42
C VAL A 407 0.66 -15.01 12.69
N SER A 408 -0.58 -15.48 12.65
CA SER A 408 -1.51 -15.45 13.81
C SER A 408 -1.79 -14.03 14.34
N ILE A 409 -2.06 -13.10 13.44
CA ILE A 409 -2.32 -11.69 13.75
C ILE A 409 -3.82 -11.49 14.04
N ARG A 410 -4.12 -10.81 15.17
CA ARG A 410 -5.45 -10.34 15.53
C ARG A 410 -5.58 -8.87 15.23
N SER A 411 -6.68 -8.48 14.56
CA SER A 411 -6.95 -7.09 14.24
C SER A 411 -8.46 -6.81 14.08
N ALA A 412 -8.80 -5.60 13.60
CA ALA A 412 -10.17 -5.18 13.37
C ALA A 412 -10.82 -5.98 12.24
N PHE A 413 -12.13 -6.18 12.37
CA PHE A 413 -12.97 -6.85 11.37
C PHE A 413 -14.28 -6.08 11.22
N ARG A 414 -14.79 -6.01 9.98
CA ARG A 414 -16.03 -5.30 9.64
C ARG A 414 -17.18 -5.57 10.61
N GLY A 415 -18.00 -4.55 10.88
CA GLY A 415 -19.13 -4.62 11.81
C GLY A 415 -18.72 -4.45 13.27
N GLY A 416 -17.63 -3.73 13.53
CA GLY A 416 -17.17 -3.40 14.88
C GLY A 416 -16.62 -4.59 15.65
N SER A 417 -16.22 -5.66 14.96
CA SER A 417 -15.71 -6.90 15.54
C SER A 417 -14.19 -7.05 15.35
N TYR A 418 -13.61 -8.09 15.92
CA TYR A 418 -12.19 -8.43 15.80
C TYR A 418 -12.04 -9.87 15.35
N ILE A 419 -10.96 -10.16 14.65
CA ILE A 419 -10.62 -11.52 14.23
C ILE A 419 -9.15 -11.79 14.46
N GLY A 420 -8.83 -12.98 14.97
CA GLY A 420 -7.47 -13.47 15.17
C GLY A 420 -7.09 -14.55 14.15
N GLY A 421 -5.81 -14.95 14.18
CA GLY A 421 -5.31 -16.04 13.36
C GLY A 421 -4.99 -15.70 11.92
N TYR A 422 -5.16 -14.46 11.48
CA TYR A 422 -4.79 -14.06 10.11
C TYR A 422 -3.30 -14.17 9.89
N GLN A 423 -2.93 -14.62 8.70
CA GLN A 423 -1.54 -14.78 8.29
C GLN A 423 -1.33 -14.32 6.84
N GLY A 424 -0.12 -13.86 6.56
CA GLY A 424 0.28 -13.34 5.26
C GLY A 424 1.33 -12.24 5.38
N THR A 425 2.03 -11.98 4.31
CA THR A 425 2.84 -10.76 4.19
C THR A 425 1.97 -9.51 4.21
N SER A 426 0.68 -9.64 3.88
CA SER A 426 -0.36 -8.63 4.07
C SER A 426 -0.56 -8.19 5.52
N MET A 427 -0.26 -9.06 6.50
CA MET A 427 -0.30 -8.74 7.93
C MET A 427 1.05 -8.21 8.42
N ALA A 428 2.14 -8.50 7.72
CA ALA A 428 3.48 -8.02 8.07
C ALA A 428 3.72 -6.55 7.66
N GLY A 429 3.37 -6.17 6.44
CA GLY A 429 3.51 -4.81 5.92
C GLY A 429 2.94 -3.72 6.83
N PRO A 430 1.70 -3.86 7.34
CA PRO A 430 1.09 -2.89 8.24
C PRO A 430 1.91 -2.56 9.48
N HIS A 431 2.66 -3.52 10.03
CA HIS A 431 3.57 -3.26 11.16
C HIS A 431 4.67 -2.26 10.78
N VAL A 432 5.21 -2.38 9.58
CA VAL A 432 6.24 -1.47 9.06
C VAL A 432 5.66 -0.09 8.81
N ALA A 433 4.46 0.01 8.21
CA ALA A 433 3.80 1.30 8.02
C ALA A 433 3.54 2.03 9.35
N GLY A 434 3.08 1.30 10.36
CA GLY A 434 2.94 1.83 11.71
C GLY A 434 4.27 2.25 12.34
N LEU A 435 5.35 1.48 12.13
CA LEU A 435 6.68 1.84 12.62
C LEU A 435 7.23 3.11 11.96
N VAL A 436 7.02 3.29 10.67
CA VAL A 436 7.35 4.56 9.98
C VAL A 436 6.66 5.74 10.66
N ALA A 437 5.38 5.58 11.04
CA ALA A 437 4.66 6.63 11.74
C ALA A 437 5.23 6.90 13.15
N LEU A 438 5.62 5.87 13.90
CA LEU A 438 6.32 6.06 15.18
C LEU A 438 7.63 6.81 15.01
N LEU A 439 8.43 6.44 14.00
CA LEU A 439 9.72 7.06 13.73
C LEU A 439 9.58 8.54 13.36
N ILE A 440 8.67 8.89 12.46
CA ILE A 440 8.41 10.28 12.08
C ILE A 440 7.84 11.08 13.27
N SER A 441 7.00 10.48 14.11
CA SER A 441 6.49 11.17 15.31
C SER A 441 7.60 11.50 16.32
N ALA A 442 8.64 10.67 16.38
CA ALA A 442 9.81 10.90 17.22
C ALA A 442 10.79 11.91 16.61
N ASN A 443 10.94 11.90 15.29
CA ASN A 443 11.78 12.85 14.55
C ASN A 443 11.04 13.38 13.31
N PRO A 444 10.24 14.45 13.46
CA PRO A 444 9.47 15.03 12.35
C PRO A 444 10.31 15.52 11.16
N ALA A 445 11.61 15.73 11.35
CA ALA A 445 12.51 16.12 10.26
C ALA A 445 12.72 15.02 9.21
N LEU A 446 12.37 13.76 9.53
CA LEU A 446 12.42 12.65 8.59
C LEU A 446 11.24 12.65 7.61
N ALA A 447 10.17 13.42 7.86
CA ALA A 447 9.03 13.46 6.96
C ALA A 447 9.43 13.88 5.54
N GLY A 448 9.22 13.01 4.56
CA GLY A 448 9.60 13.24 3.16
C GLY A 448 11.00 12.75 2.77
N ASP A 449 11.80 12.29 3.72
CA ASP A 449 13.10 11.67 3.46
C ASP A 449 12.97 10.13 3.51
N VAL A 450 12.48 9.58 2.40
CA VAL A 450 12.18 8.13 2.29
C VAL A 450 13.44 7.30 2.46
N ASP A 451 14.55 7.72 1.85
CA ASP A 451 15.82 6.99 1.91
C ASP A 451 16.37 6.92 3.34
N ALA A 452 16.31 8.03 4.09
CA ALA A 452 16.72 8.04 5.49
C ALA A 452 15.85 7.15 6.37
N ILE A 453 14.51 7.18 6.17
CA ILE A 453 13.58 6.35 6.92
C ILE A 453 13.88 4.86 6.68
N GLU A 454 13.98 4.44 5.43
CA GLU A 454 14.26 3.03 5.08
C GLU A 454 15.63 2.58 5.61
N THR A 455 16.66 3.42 5.47
CA THR A 455 17.99 3.13 6.00
C THR A 455 17.96 2.92 7.52
N ILE A 456 17.29 3.80 8.27
CA ILE A 456 17.16 3.66 9.73
C ILE A 456 16.46 2.34 10.08
N LEU A 457 15.37 1.99 9.40
CA LEU A 457 14.65 0.75 9.66
C LEU A 457 15.50 -0.48 9.36
N GLN A 458 16.29 -0.46 8.30
CA GLN A 458 17.19 -1.54 7.91
C GLN A 458 18.33 -1.70 8.91
N GLU A 459 19.00 -0.62 9.29
CA GLU A 459 20.15 -0.65 10.21
C GLU A 459 19.77 -1.01 11.64
N THR A 460 18.53 -0.76 12.05
CA THR A 460 18.02 -1.05 13.39
C THR A 460 17.19 -2.33 13.48
N ALA A 461 17.03 -3.07 12.39
CA ALA A 461 16.37 -4.37 12.39
C ALA A 461 17.11 -5.37 13.29
N VAL A 462 16.38 -6.30 13.89
CA VAL A 462 16.95 -7.44 14.60
C VAL A 462 17.50 -8.44 13.58
N PRO A 463 18.82 -8.60 13.45
CA PRO A 463 19.41 -9.41 12.41
C PRO A 463 18.91 -10.86 12.44
N ARG A 464 18.63 -11.41 11.26
CA ARG A 464 18.24 -12.81 11.10
C ARG A 464 19.07 -13.47 10.01
N THR A 465 19.62 -14.62 10.35
CA THR A 465 20.41 -15.44 9.43
C THR A 465 19.63 -16.69 9.02
N THR A 466 20.00 -17.29 7.91
CA THR A 466 19.37 -18.50 7.39
C THR A 466 20.38 -19.39 6.68
N THR A 467 20.11 -20.68 6.64
CA THR A 467 20.88 -21.64 5.82
C THR A 467 20.29 -21.79 4.40
N GLN A 468 19.18 -21.14 4.11
CA GLN A 468 18.60 -21.09 2.77
C GLN A 468 19.39 -20.09 1.93
N GLY A 469 20.22 -20.56 1.02
CA GLY A 469 21.15 -19.75 0.23
C GLY A 469 20.47 -19.09 -0.99
N CYS A 470 19.38 -18.33 -0.79
CA CYS A 470 18.72 -17.60 -1.86
C CYS A 470 19.63 -16.50 -2.42
N GLY A 471 19.71 -16.40 -3.75
CA GLY A 471 20.57 -15.40 -4.39
C GLY A 471 22.07 -15.64 -4.21
N GLY A 472 22.47 -16.75 -3.59
CA GLY A 472 23.86 -17.05 -3.25
C GLY A 472 24.27 -16.61 -1.85
N ASP A 473 23.31 -16.22 -1.00
CA ASP A 473 23.58 -15.80 0.39
C ASP A 473 24.24 -16.92 1.21
N GLY A 474 25.22 -16.55 2.00
CA GLY A 474 25.86 -17.43 2.98
C GLY A 474 25.03 -17.57 4.26
N PRO A 475 25.32 -18.60 5.09
CA PRO A 475 24.52 -18.90 6.29
C PRO A 475 24.64 -17.86 7.41
N THR A 476 25.50 -16.86 7.27
CA THR A 476 25.71 -15.79 8.25
C THR A 476 25.40 -14.38 7.67
N ASP A 477 24.96 -14.33 6.42
CA ASP A 477 24.76 -13.05 5.74
C ASP A 477 23.54 -12.30 6.27
N VAL A 478 23.72 -11.02 6.50
CA VAL A 478 22.70 -10.01 6.80
C VAL A 478 23.13 -8.74 6.08
N PRO A 479 22.30 -8.19 5.18
CA PRO A 479 20.99 -8.70 4.78
C PRO A 479 21.06 -10.00 3.95
N ASN A 480 19.92 -10.68 3.84
CA ASN A 480 19.77 -11.88 3.00
C ASN A 480 18.38 -11.93 2.34
N ASN A 481 18.27 -12.72 1.28
CA ASN A 481 17.05 -12.81 0.45
C ASN A 481 15.88 -13.59 1.10
N VAL A 482 15.94 -13.88 2.39
CA VAL A 482 14.87 -14.53 3.16
C VAL A 482 14.24 -13.59 4.15
N TYR A 483 15.05 -12.85 4.91
CA TYR A 483 14.61 -11.93 5.96
C TYR A 483 14.83 -10.45 5.64
N GLY A 484 15.51 -10.13 4.53
CA GLY A 484 16.06 -8.80 4.31
C GLY A 484 17.10 -8.45 5.37
N TYR A 485 17.03 -7.25 5.90
CA TYR A 485 17.91 -6.80 7.00
C TYR A 485 17.58 -7.44 8.36
N GLY A 486 16.43 -8.13 8.45
CA GLY A 486 15.99 -8.79 9.68
C GLY A 486 14.55 -8.45 10.07
N ARG A 487 14.16 -8.80 11.31
CA ARG A 487 12.84 -8.46 11.84
C ARG A 487 12.85 -7.04 12.40
N ILE A 488 11.82 -6.24 12.09
CA ILE A 488 11.69 -4.87 12.60
C ILE A 488 11.69 -4.79 14.13
N ASP A 489 12.23 -3.70 14.64
CA ASP A 489 12.19 -3.34 16.05
C ASP A 489 11.74 -1.88 16.18
N ALA A 490 10.73 -1.59 16.98
CA ALA A 490 10.22 -0.23 17.07
C ALA A 490 11.04 0.65 18.03
N LEU A 491 11.73 0.07 18.99
CA LEU A 491 12.45 0.85 19.99
C LEU A 491 13.80 1.36 19.48
N LEU A 492 14.58 0.52 18.79
CA LEU A 492 15.93 0.88 18.36
C LEU A 492 15.94 2.12 17.46
N PRO A 493 15.14 2.18 16.36
CA PRO A 493 15.13 3.36 15.49
C PRO A 493 14.74 4.64 16.21
N ILE A 494 13.91 4.55 17.25
CA ILE A 494 13.46 5.70 18.01
C ILE A 494 14.57 6.20 18.96
N VAL A 495 15.21 5.31 19.73
CA VAL A 495 16.25 5.74 20.67
C VAL A 495 17.49 6.29 20.00
N GLU A 496 17.77 5.85 18.77
CA GLU A 496 18.87 6.37 17.97
C GLU A 496 18.67 7.83 17.50
N GLN A 497 17.40 8.30 17.46
CA GLN A 497 17.12 9.70 17.13
C GLN A 497 17.50 10.66 18.26
N PHE A 498 17.76 10.16 19.47
CA PHE A 498 18.05 11.00 20.63
C PHE A 498 19.50 10.83 21.09
N PRO A 499 20.30 11.89 21.23
CA PRO A 499 21.62 11.78 21.83
C PRO A 499 21.51 11.28 23.26
N GLN A 500 22.38 10.34 23.65
CA GLN A 500 22.36 9.58 24.91
C GLN A 500 22.23 10.37 26.23
N LYS A 501 22.26 11.68 26.20
CA LYS A 501 22.18 12.56 27.38
C LYS A 501 20.75 12.89 27.82
N GLN A 502 19.71 12.49 27.10
CA GLN A 502 18.31 12.86 27.45
C GLN A 502 17.53 11.74 28.13
N PHE A 503 18.02 10.53 28.16
CA PHE A 503 17.40 9.41 28.90
C PHE A 503 18.01 9.25 30.29
N LEU A 504 17.91 10.28 31.14
CA LEU A 504 18.10 10.07 32.59
C LEU A 504 16.82 9.42 33.12
N PRO A 505 16.89 8.26 33.81
CA PRO A 505 15.74 7.73 34.48
C PRO A 505 15.21 8.79 35.45
N PHE A 506 13.91 9.03 35.41
CA PHE A 506 13.24 9.80 36.47
C PHE A 506 13.63 9.16 37.80
N SER A 507 14.47 9.83 38.54
CA SER A 507 14.75 9.43 39.90
C SER A 507 13.42 9.52 40.65
N THR A 508 12.95 8.40 41.17
CA THR A 508 11.90 8.37 42.19
C THR A 508 12.39 9.19 43.35
N GLY A 509 12.06 10.47 43.35
CA GLY A 509 12.18 11.33 44.51
C GLY A 509 11.16 10.85 45.53
N GLN A 510 11.62 10.64 46.71
CA GLN A 510 10.97 10.17 47.94
C GLN A 510 9.66 10.86 48.25
#